data_5594ad2081c90afbe2be6126a233d28e
#
_entry.id   5594ad2081c90afbe2be6126a233d28e
#
_cell.length_a   1.000
_cell.length_b   1.000
_cell.length_c   1.000
_cell.angle_alpha   90.00
_cell.angle_beta   90.00
_cell.angle_gamma   90.00
#
_symmetry.space_group_name_H-M   'P 1'
#
loop_
_entity.id
_entity.type
_entity.pdbx_description
1 polymer ?
#
loop_
_entity_poly.entity_id
_entity_poly.type
_entity_poly.pdbx_seq_one_letter_code
_entity_poly.pdbx_strand_id
1 'polypeptide(L)'
;MKRIVDVHHPNLDIQLLDQVLIKFYWLRGQSELRKKPSTSELIDWIAALLRSGISQAQLEAHIPFLGSLLKNEQDTSALQEYESRGGQLPARWSDLGPKYNQ
;
A
#
# COMPACT_ATOMS: atom_id res chain seq x y z
N MET A 1 8.93 9.54 -4.51
CA MET A 1 7.55 9.04 -4.59
C MET A 1 6.51 10.03 -4.07
N LYS A 2 6.77 10.70 -2.94
CA LYS A 2 5.83 11.71 -2.43
C LYS A 2 5.52 12.81 -3.45
N ARG A 3 6.53 13.26 -4.20
CA ARG A 3 6.34 14.31 -5.19
C ARG A 3 5.35 13.90 -6.28
N ILE A 4 5.43 12.64 -6.73
CA ILE A 4 4.51 12.14 -7.75
C ILE A 4 3.09 12.09 -7.20
N VAL A 5 2.94 11.61 -5.97
CA VAL A 5 1.62 11.55 -5.33
C VAL A 5 1.05 12.95 -5.13
N ASP A 6 1.88 13.90 -4.72
CA ASP A 6 1.43 15.28 -4.50
C ASP A 6 0.91 15.94 -5.79
N VAL A 7 1.48 15.59 -6.94
CA VAL A 7 1.00 16.10 -8.22
C VAL A 7 -0.41 15.59 -8.52
N HIS A 8 -0.67 14.32 -8.24
CA HIS A 8 -1.96 13.70 -8.53
C HIS A 8 -3.00 13.91 -7.43
N HIS A 9 -2.55 14.00 -6.18
CA HIS A 9 -3.43 14.11 -5.01
C HIS A 9 -2.85 15.12 -4.01
N PRO A 10 -2.89 16.43 -4.35
CA PRO A 10 -2.23 17.44 -3.52
C PRO A 10 -2.87 17.65 -2.15
N ASN A 11 -4.13 17.23 -1.98
CA ASN A 11 -4.84 17.41 -0.71
C ASN A 11 -4.82 16.16 0.17
N LEU A 12 -3.98 15.17 -0.18
CA LEU A 12 -3.90 13.96 0.58
C LEU A 12 -3.30 14.21 1.97
N ASP A 13 -3.97 13.71 3.01
CA ASP A 13 -3.49 13.81 4.38
C ASP A 13 -2.11 13.15 4.51
N ILE A 14 -1.17 13.83 5.15
CA ILE A 14 0.20 13.35 5.26
C ILE A 14 0.28 12.03 6.06
N GLN A 15 -0.58 11.85 7.06
CA GLN A 15 -0.61 10.61 7.83
C GLN A 15 -1.12 9.45 6.98
N LEU A 16 -2.13 9.70 6.16
CA LEU A 16 -2.64 8.70 5.24
C LEU A 16 -1.59 8.39 4.18
N LEU A 17 -0.91 9.40 3.68
CA LEU A 17 0.17 9.23 2.71
C LEU A 17 1.28 8.33 3.25
N ASP A 18 1.66 8.52 4.52
CA ASP A 18 2.68 7.67 5.14
C ASP A 18 2.26 6.19 5.08
N GLN A 19 1.03 5.90 5.47
CA GLN A 19 0.54 4.52 5.45
C GLN A 19 0.46 3.95 4.05
N VAL A 20 0.04 4.77 3.10
CA VAL A 20 -0.02 4.37 1.69
C VAL A 20 1.37 3.96 1.20
N LEU A 21 2.37 4.79 1.46
CA LEU A 21 3.73 4.51 1.00
C LEU A 21 4.36 3.33 1.73
N ILE A 22 4.12 3.18 3.02
CA ILE A 22 4.61 2.04 3.79
C ILE A 22 4.10 0.74 3.18
N LYS A 23 2.80 0.65 2.91
CA LYS A 23 2.21 -0.54 2.29
C LYS A 23 2.75 -0.77 0.89
N PHE A 24 2.89 0.29 0.11
CA PHE A 24 3.37 0.21 -1.27
C PHE A 24 4.79 -0.34 -1.32
N TYR A 25 5.70 0.22 -0.52
CA TYR A 25 7.10 -0.25 -0.51
C TYR A 25 7.22 -1.65 0.06
N TRP A 26 6.39 -1.99 1.06
CA TRP A 26 6.36 -3.34 1.59
C TRP A 26 5.98 -4.35 0.50
N LEU A 27 4.95 -4.05 -0.27
CA LEU A 27 4.54 -4.93 -1.35
C LEU A 27 5.62 -5.07 -2.41
N ARG A 28 6.28 -3.98 -2.76
CA ARG A 28 7.37 -4.03 -3.75
C ARG A 28 8.55 -4.85 -3.26
N GLY A 29 8.68 -5.03 -1.96
CA GLY A 29 9.75 -5.84 -1.38
C GLY A 29 9.43 -7.33 -1.30
N GLN A 30 8.20 -7.74 -1.62
CA GLN A 30 7.79 -9.14 -1.51
C GLN A 30 8.26 -9.92 -2.73
N SER A 31 9.21 -10.82 -2.52
CA SER A 31 9.77 -11.62 -3.61
C SER A 31 8.78 -12.63 -4.19
N GLU A 32 7.72 -12.94 -3.45
CA GLU A 32 6.71 -13.91 -3.85
C GLU A 32 5.71 -13.35 -4.85
N LEU A 33 5.62 -12.02 -4.97
CA LEU A 33 4.70 -11.40 -5.92
C LEU A 33 5.21 -11.58 -7.35
N ARG A 34 4.33 -12.02 -8.22
CA ARG A 34 4.64 -12.21 -9.64
C ARG A 34 4.80 -10.89 -10.35
N LYS A 35 3.95 -9.92 -9.98
CA LYS A 35 4.01 -8.57 -10.54
C LYS A 35 3.88 -7.56 -9.41
N LYS A 36 4.98 -6.86 -9.13
CA LYS A 36 4.97 -5.83 -8.10
C LYS A 36 4.20 -4.61 -8.57
N PRO A 37 3.52 -3.90 -7.64
CA PRO A 37 2.75 -2.71 -8.04
C PRO A 37 3.67 -1.61 -8.58
N SER A 38 3.18 -0.93 -9.62
CA SER A 38 3.88 0.18 -10.24
C SER A 38 3.36 1.51 -9.68
N THR A 39 4.01 2.61 -10.07
CA THR A 39 3.57 3.95 -9.68
C THR A 39 2.15 4.25 -10.19
N SER A 40 1.81 3.80 -11.39
CA SER A 40 0.46 3.99 -11.92
C SER A 40 -0.59 3.32 -11.05
N GLU A 41 -0.29 2.11 -10.61
CA GLU A 41 -1.21 1.37 -9.74
C GLU A 41 -1.30 2.01 -8.36
N LEU A 42 -0.21 2.59 -7.87
CA LEU A 42 -0.22 3.34 -6.63
C LEU A 42 -1.20 4.52 -6.72
N ILE A 43 -1.15 5.28 -7.80
CA ILE A 43 -2.03 6.43 -7.99
C ILE A 43 -3.49 5.98 -8.06
N ASP A 44 -3.78 4.90 -8.80
CA ASP A 44 -5.14 4.34 -8.88
C ASP A 44 -5.64 3.89 -7.51
N TRP A 45 -4.78 3.27 -6.73
CA TRP A 45 -5.13 2.79 -5.40
C TRP A 45 -5.47 3.96 -4.48
N ILE A 46 -4.66 5.02 -4.51
CA ILE A 46 -4.93 6.22 -3.70
C ILE A 46 -6.28 6.82 -4.08
N ALA A 47 -6.59 6.87 -5.36
CA ALA A 47 -7.89 7.39 -5.82
C ALA A 47 -9.05 6.57 -5.23
N ALA A 48 -8.90 5.24 -5.19
CA ALA A 48 -9.93 4.38 -4.60
C ALA A 48 -10.08 4.62 -3.10
N LEU A 49 -8.95 4.80 -2.40
CA LEU A 49 -8.97 5.08 -0.96
C LEU A 49 -9.70 6.39 -0.66
N LEU A 50 -9.42 7.42 -1.44
CA LEU A 50 -10.03 8.73 -1.25
C LEU A 50 -11.53 8.69 -1.52
N ARG A 51 -11.95 7.99 -2.57
CA ARG A 51 -13.37 7.86 -2.90
C ARG A 51 -14.15 7.13 -1.80
N SER A 52 -13.50 6.21 -1.11
CA SER A 52 -14.15 5.39 -0.08
C SER A 52 -14.06 5.99 1.30
N GLY A 53 -13.29 7.07 1.48
CA GLY A 53 -13.15 7.70 2.78
C GLY A 53 -12.39 6.85 3.79
N ILE A 54 -11.45 6.03 3.33
CA ILE A 54 -10.66 5.17 4.21
C ILE A 54 -9.79 6.05 5.14
N SER A 55 -9.82 5.72 6.43
CA SER A 55 -9.01 6.43 7.44
C SER A 55 -7.63 5.81 7.56
N GLN A 56 -6.71 6.57 8.17
CA GLN A 56 -5.37 6.08 8.48
C GLN A 56 -5.42 4.81 9.34
N ALA A 57 -6.30 4.79 10.34
CA ALA A 57 -6.40 3.65 11.25
C ALA A 57 -6.81 2.38 10.51
N GLN A 58 -7.73 2.50 9.56
CA GLN A 58 -8.15 1.35 8.77
C GLN A 58 -7.01 0.83 7.89
N LEU A 59 -6.23 1.73 7.32
CA LEU A 59 -5.13 1.37 6.44
C LEU A 59 -3.97 0.73 7.20
N GLU A 60 -3.78 1.09 8.47
CA GLU A 60 -2.73 0.48 9.28
C GLU A 60 -2.92 -1.03 9.44
N ALA A 61 -4.17 -1.47 9.57
CA ALA A 61 -4.48 -2.86 9.88
C ALA A 61 -4.79 -3.70 8.64
N HIS A 62 -5.01 -3.07 7.48
CA HIS A 62 -5.54 -3.79 6.33
C HIS A 62 -5.17 -3.06 5.03
N ILE A 63 -4.97 -3.81 3.96
CA ILE A 63 -4.75 -3.23 2.62
C ILE A 63 -6.03 -3.42 1.80
N PRO A 64 -6.90 -2.40 1.71
CA PRO A 64 -8.14 -2.52 0.94
C PRO A 64 -7.88 -2.32 -0.55
N PHE A 65 -8.85 -2.70 -1.37
CA PHE A 65 -8.84 -2.47 -2.82
C PHE A 65 -7.58 -3.03 -3.49
N LEU A 66 -7.21 -4.27 -3.12
CA LEU A 66 -6.03 -4.93 -3.67
C LEU A 66 -6.08 -5.02 -5.20
N GLY A 67 -7.27 -5.14 -5.77
CA GLY A 67 -7.42 -5.21 -7.22
C GLY A 67 -6.94 -3.97 -7.97
N SER A 68 -6.93 -2.81 -7.30
CA SER A 68 -6.39 -1.60 -7.89
C SER A 68 -4.88 -1.55 -7.83
N LEU A 69 -4.29 -2.23 -6.84
CA LEU A 69 -2.86 -2.20 -6.58
C LEU A 69 -2.13 -3.39 -7.20
N LEU A 70 -2.71 -4.58 -7.08
CA LEU A 70 -2.15 -5.80 -7.64
C LEU A 70 -3.04 -6.26 -8.81
N LYS A 71 -2.49 -6.26 -10.00
CA LYS A 71 -3.24 -6.62 -11.21
C LYS A 71 -3.23 -8.12 -11.51
N ASN A 72 -2.44 -8.89 -10.76
CA ASN A 72 -2.36 -10.34 -10.90
C ASN A 72 -3.26 -10.99 -9.86
N GLU A 73 -4.22 -11.80 -10.31
CA GLU A 73 -5.18 -12.44 -9.40
C GLU A 73 -4.51 -13.38 -8.40
N GLN A 74 -3.44 -14.04 -8.80
CA GLN A 74 -2.72 -14.95 -7.90
C GLN A 74 -2.03 -14.18 -6.80
N ASP A 75 -1.48 -13.01 -7.12
CA ASP A 75 -0.85 -12.14 -6.12
C ASP A 75 -1.90 -11.61 -5.13
N THR A 76 -3.06 -11.21 -5.64
CA THR A 76 -4.15 -10.73 -4.79
C THR A 76 -4.61 -11.82 -3.82
N SER A 77 -4.79 -13.04 -4.34
CA SER A 77 -5.22 -14.16 -3.52
C SER A 77 -4.18 -14.52 -2.46
N ALA A 78 -2.91 -14.49 -2.84
CA ALA A 78 -1.83 -14.80 -1.90
C ALA A 78 -1.80 -13.80 -0.74
N LEU A 79 -1.98 -12.53 -1.04
CA LEU A 79 -1.98 -11.51 0.01
C LEU A 79 -3.22 -11.60 0.89
N GLN A 80 -4.38 -11.87 0.29
CA GLN A 80 -5.61 -12.07 1.07
C GLN A 80 -5.47 -13.26 2.02
N GLU A 81 -4.84 -14.32 1.56
CA GLU A 81 -4.59 -15.49 2.41
C GLU A 81 -3.63 -15.14 3.54
N TYR A 82 -2.58 -14.38 3.24
CA TYR A 82 -1.63 -13.93 4.25
C TYR A 82 -2.35 -13.14 5.34
N GLU A 83 -3.23 -12.21 4.97
CA GLU A 83 -3.99 -11.43 5.94
C GLU A 83 -4.95 -12.29 6.76
N SER A 84 -5.62 -13.25 6.11
CA SER A 84 -6.61 -14.10 6.80
C SER A 84 -5.96 -15.06 7.79
N ARG A 85 -4.67 -15.36 7.61
CA ARG A 85 -3.91 -16.18 8.55
C ARG A 85 -3.33 -15.38 9.71
N GLY A 86 -3.67 -14.09 9.80
CA GLY A 86 -3.15 -13.22 10.84
C GLY A 86 -1.78 -12.66 10.55
N GLY A 87 -1.37 -12.64 9.28
CA GLY A 87 -0.10 -12.05 8.87
C GLY A 87 -0.05 -10.57 9.20
N GLN A 88 1.08 -10.12 9.74
CA GLN A 88 1.22 -8.73 10.15
C GLN A 88 1.62 -7.85 8.97
N LEU A 89 0.99 -6.66 8.90
CA LEU A 89 1.33 -5.64 7.92
C LEU A 89 2.20 -4.58 8.58
N PRO A 90 3.12 -3.97 7.83
CA PRO A 90 3.93 -2.90 8.40
C PRO A 90 3.07 -1.67 8.66
N ALA A 91 3.24 -1.05 9.82
CA ALA A 91 2.54 0.19 10.18
C ALA A 91 3.50 1.36 10.31
N ARG A 92 4.80 1.10 10.35
CA ARG A 92 5.84 2.11 10.52
C ARG A 92 6.94 1.85 9.48
N TRP A 93 7.66 2.92 9.15
CA TRP A 93 8.81 2.78 8.26
C TRP A 93 9.85 1.80 8.78
N SER A 94 10.04 1.76 10.10
CA SER A 94 10.99 0.82 10.71
C SER A 94 10.63 -0.65 10.48
N ASP A 95 9.36 -0.94 10.23
CA ASP A 95 8.92 -2.30 9.95
C ASP A 95 9.40 -2.81 8.59
N LEU A 96 9.83 -1.91 7.71
CA LEU A 96 10.32 -2.26 6.37
C LEU A 96 11.78 -2.65 6.35
N GLY A 97 12.53 -2.40 7.42
CA GLY A 97 13.93 -2.69 7.50
C GLY A 97 14.81 -1.46 7.41
N PRO A 98 16.13 -1.62 7.65
CA PRO A 98 17.03 -0.47 7.81
C PRO A 98 17.13 0.46 6.61
N LYS A 99 16.99 -0.06 5.39
CA LYS A 99 17.17 0.78 4.19
C LYS A 99 16.07 1.84 4.02
N TYR A 100 14.94 1.67 4.69
CA TYR A 100 13.84 2.64 4.64
C TYR A 100 13.75 3.49 5.89
N ASN A 101 14.60 3.22 6.86
CA ASN A 101 14.56 3.89 8.16
C ASN A 101 15.54 5.04 8.15
N GLN A 102 15.05 6.23 7.88
CA GLN A 102 15.86 7.44 7.78
C GLN A 102 15.79 8.26 9.05
#